data_40a8449b523c16aac8fba3ec346ac2f8
#
_entry.id   40a8449b523c16aac8fba3ec346ac2f8
#
_cell.length_a   1.000
_cell.length_b   1.000
_cell.length_c   1.000
_cell.angle_alpha   90.00
_cell.angle_beta   90.00
_cell.angle_gamma   90.00
#
_symmetry.space_group_name_H-M   'P 1'
#
loop_
_entity.id
_entity.type
_entity.pdbx_description
1 polymer ?
#
loop_
_entity_poly.entity_id
_entity_poly.type
_entity_poly.pdbx_seq_one_letter_code
_entity_poly.pdbx_strand_id
1 'polypeptide(L)'
;MNEDELNRKEQQLAARLSRISEMEAEILRRERAVREKEKAKKQVLLRLSASVYDDVAAWAEDDFRSVNAQIEYLLTEAVRQRKKR
;
A
#
# COMPACT_ATOMS: atom_id res chain seq x y z
N MET A 1 -6.54 13.45 -47.48
CA MET A 1 -5.61 12.48 -46.87
C MET A 1 -5.53 11.25 -47.73
N ASN A 2 -4.36 10.79 -48.13
CA ASN A 2 -4.22 9.58 -48.95
C ASN A 2 -4.20 8.33 -48.04
N GLU A 3 -4.27 7.16 -48.66
CA GLU A 3 -4.31 5.88 -47.93
C GLU A 3 -3.04 5.65 -47.11
N ASP A 4 -1.88 6.06 -47.56
CA ASP A 4 -0.62 5.88 -46.85
C ASP A 4 -0.56 6.69 -45.56
N GLU A 5 -1.05 7.92 -45.58
CA GLU A 5 -1.12 8.77 -44.40
C GLU A 5 -2.11 8.23 -43.38
N LEU A 6 -3.25 7.73 -43.86
CA LEU A 6 -4.25 7.12 -42.99
C LEU A 6 -3.70 5.86 -42.34
N ASN A 7 -3.04 5.01 -43.06
CA ASN A 7 -2.41 3.79 -42.54
C ASN A 7 -1.34 4.08 -41.48
N ARG A 8 -0.52 5.11 -41.69
CA ARG A 8 0.48 5.53 -40.71
C ARG A 8 -0.18 5.99 -39.42
N LYS A 9 -1.24 6.77 -39.52
CA LYS A 9 -1.98 7.24 -38.35
C LYS A 9 -2.61 6.10 -37.58
N GLU A 10 -3.19 5.13 -38.28
CA GLU A 10 -3.76 3.93 -37.66
C GLU A 10 -2.70 3.12 -36.93
N GLN A 11 -1.52 2.95 -37.52
CA GLN A 11 -0.41 2.24 -36.90
C GLN A 11 0.11 2.97 -35.66
N GLN A 12 0.21 4.29 -35.71
CA GLN A 12 0.61 5.10 -34.56
C GLN A 12 -0.38 5.00 -33.40
N LEU A 13 -1.67 5.03 -33.71
CA LEU A 13 -2.73 4.87 -32.71
C LEU A 13 -2.67 3.48 -32.06
N ALA A 14 -2.51 2.44 -32.88
CA ALA A 14 -2.40 1.07 -32.39
C ALA A 14 -1.20 0.90 -31.45
N ALA A 15 -0.05 1.50 -31.81
CA ALA A 15 1.14 1.48 -30.98
C ALA A 15 0.93 2.19 -29.65
N ARG A 16 0.25 3.34 -29.68
CA ARG A 16 -0.08 4.10 -28.45
C ARG A 16 -1.01 3.30 -27.54
N LEU A 17 -2.05 2.70 -28.10
CA LEU A 17 -3.00 1.90 -27.34
C LEU A 17 -2.32 0.70 -26.70
N SER A 18 -1.40 0.05 -27.42
CA SER A 18 -0.62 -1.06 -26.90
C SER A 18 0.24 -0.63 -25.71
N ARG A 19 0.92 0.52 -25.80
CA ARG A 19 1.73 1.06 -24.70
C ARG A 19 0.89 1.40 -23.48
N ILE A 20 -0.26 2.02 -23.68
CA ILE A 20 -1.18 2.36 -22.57
C ILE A 20 -1.64 1.08 -21.88
N SER A 21 -2.02 0.06 -22.63
CA SER A 21 -2.42 -1.23 -22.10
C SER A 21 -1.33 -1.90 -21.28
N GLU A 22 -0.07 -1.86 -21.76
CA GLU A 22 1.08 -2.39 -21.03
C GLU A 22 1.33 -1.63 -19.73
N MET A 23 1.25 -0.30 -19.77
CA MET A 23 1.42 0.54 -18.61
C MET A 23 0.33 0.30 -17.56
N GLU A 24 -0.92 0.16 -17.99
CA GLU A 24 -2.03 -0.16 -17.10
C GLU A 24 -1.84 -1.52 -16.43
N ALA A 25 -1.41 -2.52 -17.18
CA ALA A 25 -1.14 -3.85 -16.63
C ALA A 25 -0.01 -3.82 -15.60
N GLU A 26 1.03 -3.02 -15.84
CA GLU A 26 2.14 -2.86 -14.90
C GLU A 26 1.70 -2.15 -13.62
N ILE A 27 0.89 -1.10 -13.73
CA ILE A 27 0.32 -0.40 -12.58
C ILE A 27 -0.51 -1.36 -11.73
N LEU A 28 -1.38 -2.16 -12.34
CA LEU A 28 -2.19 -3.14 -11.64
C LEU A 28 -1.35 -4.18 -10.91
N ARG A 29 -0.26 -4.65 -11.51
CA ARG A 29 0.67 -5.60 -10.87
C ARG A 29 1.34 -4.98 -9.65
N ARG A 30 1.78 -3.73 -9.76
CA ARG A 30 2.40 -3.00 -8.66
C ARG A 30 1.42 -2.78 -7.51
N GLU A 31 0.19 -2.40 -7.82
CA GLU A 31 -0.86 -2.23 -6.82
C GLU A 31 -1.18 -3.53 -6.08
N ARG A 32 -1.23 -4.65 -6.79
CA ARG A 32 -1.41 -5.98 -6.18
C ARG A 32 -0.28 -6.32 -5.22
N ALA A 33 0.95 -6.12 -5.65
CA ALA A 33 2.12 -6.40 -4.84
C ALA A 33 2.12 -5.58 -3.55
N VAL A 34 1.76 -4.31 -3.63
CA VAL A 34 1.63 -3.43 -2.45
C VAL A 34 0.52 -3.93 -1.52
N ARG A 35 -0.65 -4.28 -2.05
CA ARG A 35 -1.76 -4.80 -1.24
C ARG A 35 -1.40 -6.10 -0.52
N GLU A 36 -0.74 -7.02 -1.21
CA GLU A 36 -0.32 -8.28 -0.61
C GLU A 36 0.71 -8.05 0.49
N LYS A 37 1.64 -7.14 0.28
CA LYS A 37 2.62 -6.76 1.29
C LYS A 37 1.95 -6.16 2.52
N GLU A 38 0.95 -5.31 2.33
CA GLU A 38 0.18 -4.71 3.42
C GLU A 38 -0.66 -5.74 4.18
N LYS A 39 -1.17 -6.76 3.50
CA LYS A 39 -1.94 -7.84 4.13
C LYS A 39 -1.07 -8.85 4.85
N ALA A 40 0.18 -9.01 4.44
CA ALA A 40 1.08 -9.95 5.07
C ALA A 40 1.44 -9.48 6.47
N LYS A 41 1.14 -10.31 7.47
CA LYS A 41 1.46 -10.03 8.87
C LYS A 41 2.71 -10.80 9.28
N LYS A 42 3.61 -10.11 9.93
CA LYS A 42 4.80 -10.72 10.53
C LYS A 42 4.56 -10.90 12.02
N GLN A 43 4.91 -12.05 12.55
CA GLN A 43 4.83 -12.29 13.98
C GLN A 43 6.09 -11.78 14.67
N VAL A 44 5.90 -11.01 15.73
CA VAL A 44 7.01 -10.46 16.52
C VAL A 44 6.72 -10.72 17.99
N LEU A 45 7.70 -11.29 18.68
CA LEU A 45 7.61 -11.45 20.14
C LEU A 45 8.07 -10.14 20.77
N LEU A 46 7.14 -9.42 21.40
CA LEU A 46 7.39 -8.14 22.02
C LEU A 46 7.24 -8.25 23.53
N ARG A 47 8.28 -7.83 24.25
CA ARG A 47 8.25 -7.74 25.70
C ARG A 47 8.19 -6.29 26.14
N LEU A 48 7.16 -5.95 26.91
CA LEU A 48 6.97 -4.60 27.41
C LEU A 48 7.09 -4.60 28.93
N SER A 49 7.51 -3.49 29.52
CA SER A 49 7.39 -3.30 30.95
C SER A 49 5.90 -3.32 31.33
N ALA A 50 5.60 -3.76 32.55
CA ALA A 50 4.23 -3.86 33.02
C ALA A 50 3.50 -2.52 32.94
N SER A 51 4.17 -1.42 33.29
CA SER A 51 3.58 -0.08 33.25
C SER A 51 3.21 0.35 31.84
N VAL A 52 4.07 0.10 30.85
CA VAL A 52 3.79 0.42 29.45
C VAL A 52 2.66 -0.47 28.92
N TYR A 53 2.68 -1.74 29.26
CA TYR A 53 1.60 -2.64 28.87
C TYR A 53 0.24 -2.18 29.40
N ASP A 54 0.19 -1.82 30.69
CA ASP A 54 -1.04 -1.35 31.34
C ASP A 54 -1.57 -0.07 30.68
N ASP A 55 -0.68 0.86 30.33
CA ASP A 55 -1.06 2.09 29.65
C ASP A 55 -1.61 1.82 28.25
N VAL A 56 -0.94 0.95 27.51
CA VAL A 56 -1.40 0.57 26.16
C VAL A 56 -2.73 -0.18 26.23
N ALA A 57 -2.89 -1.07 27.20
CA ALA A 57 -4.15 -1.80 27.40
C ALA A 57 -5.32 -0.84 27.72
N ALA A 58 -5.08 0.17 28.56
CA ALA A 58 -6.07 1.19 28.85
C ALA A 58 -6.48 2.00 27.62
N TRP A 59 -5.50 2.39 26.79
CA TRP A 59 -5.77 3.10 25.54
C TRP A 59 -6.53 2.22 24.55
N ALA A 60 -6.18 0.95 24.47
CA ALA A 60 -6.87 -0.01 23.61
C ALA A 60 -8.36 -0.10 23.99
N GLU A 61 -8.64 -0.17 25.29
CA GLU A 61 -10.00 -0.21 25.81
C GLU A 61 -10.76 1.08 25.45
N ASP A 62 -10.16 2.24 25.63
CA ASP A 62 -10.74 3.54 25.29
C ASP A 62 -11.06 3.64 23.78
N ASP A 63 -10.20 3.08 22.94
CA ASP A 63 -10.33 3.11 21.49
C ASP A 63 -11.12 1.92 20.93
N PHE A 64 -11.64 1.05 21.78
CA PHE A 64 -12.36 -0.17 21.39
C PHE A 64 -11.53 -1.09 20.50
N ARG A 65 -10.25 -1.24 20.83
CA ARG A 65 -9.31 -2.10 20.09
C ARG A 65 -8.74 -3.17 21.02
N SER A 66 -8.23 -4.25 20.39
CA SER A 66 -7.41 -5.21 21.14
C SER A 66 -6.03 -4.59 21.45
N VAL A 67 -5.32 -5.14 22.43
CA VAL A 67 -3.96 -4.69 22.76
C VAL A 67 -3.05 -4.80 21.55
N ASN A 68 -3.11 -5.91 20.81
CA ASN A 68 -2.30 -6.11 19.60
C ASN A 68 -2.62 -5.07 18.53
N ALA A 69 -3.89 -4.79 18.31
CA ALA A 69 -4.33 -3.77 17.33
C ALA A 69 -3.86 -2.37 17.75
N GLN A 70 -3.90 -2.06 19.05
CA GLN A 70 -3.44 -0.79 19.57
C GLN A 70 -1.94 -0.63 19.39
N ILE A 71 -1.15 -1.66 19.64
CA ILE A 71 0.30 -1.64 19.42
C ILE A 71 0.59 -1.41 17.94
N GLU A 72 -0.08 -2.13 17.05
CA GLU A 72 0.10 -1.95 15.59
C GLU A 72 -0.24 -0.52 15.17
N TYR A 73 -1.33 0.04 15.68
CA TYR A 73 -1.72 1.42 15.41
C TYR A 73 -0.65 2.42 15.85
N LEU A 74 -0.16 2.29 17.08
CA LEU A 74 0.87 3.18 17.61
C LEU A 74 2.17 3.11 16.81
N LEU A 75 2.59 1.90 16.41
CA LEU A 75 3.77 1.72 15.59
C LEU A 75 3.57 2.28 14.18
N THR A 76 2.40 2.10 13.60
CA THR A 76 2.05 2.66 12.29
C THR A 76 2.14 4.18 12.32
N GLU A 77 1.60 4.81 13.35
CA GLU A 77 1.68 6.26 13.52
C GLU A 77 3.11 6.75 13.71
N ALA A 78 3.90 6.04 14.50
CA ALA A 78 5.32 6.37 14.71
C ALA A 78 6.12 6.29 13.42
N VAL A 79 5.90 5.24 12.62
CA VAL A 79 6.55 5.07 11.31
C VAL A 79 6.14 6.18 10.35
N ARG A 80 4.85 6.49 10.32
CA ARG A 80 4.30 7.55 9.46
C ARG A 80 4.92 8.90 9.80
N GLN A 81 5.00 9.25 11.07
CA GLN A 81 5.61 10.49 11.53
C GLN A 81 7.07 10.58 11.14
N ARG A 82 7.82 9.49 11.25
CA ARG A 82 9.22 9.45 10.89
C ARG A 82 9.45 9.60 9.38
N LYS A 83 8.58 9.04 8.57
CA LYS A 83 8.66 9.14 7.10
C LYS A 83 8.37 10.54 6.57
N LYS A 84 7.66 11.36 7.33
CA LYS A 84 7.34 12.74 6.94
C LYS A 84 8.49 13.71 7.13
N ARG A 85 9.58 13.32 7.77
CA ARG A 85 10.76 14.16 8.00
C ARG A 85 11.71 14.15 6.84
#